data_4efc4324418ea3b9c44091f9125e5d03
#
_entry.id   4efc4324418ea3b9c44091f9125e5d03
#
_cell.length_a   1.000
_cell.length_b   1.000
_cell.length_c   1.000
_cell.angle_alpha   90.00
_cell.angle_beta   90.00
_cell.angle_gamma   90.00
#
_symmetry.space_group_name_H-M   'P 1'
#
loop_
_entity.id
_entity.type
_entity.pdbx_description
1 polymer ?
#
loop_
_entity_poly.entity_id
_entity_poly.type
_entity_poly.pdbx_seq_one_letter_code
_entity_poly.pdbx_strand_id
1 'polypeptide(L)'
;MAGQTIRTKQWGWNVGGTGTDATAVTTGQTYVQRINVCSEASADTFTVADASGVIVFRGAAPVGLFNEAKLDTKLKGITVTMSSSVSRCNIFVI
;
A
#
# COMPACT_ATOMS: atom_id res chain seq x y z
N MET A 1 8.26 -7.21 -15.69
CA MET A 1 7.92 -6.10 -14.79
C MET A 1 8.32 -6.46 -13.38
N ALA A 2 8.70 -5.49 -12.60
CA ALA A 2 9.10 -5.74 -11.23
C ALA A 2 7.93 -5.49 -10.28
N GLY A 3 7.84 -6.31 -9.24
CA GLY A 3 6.94 -6.05 -8.14
C GLY A 3 7.43 -4.92 -7.26
N GLN A 4 6.68 -4.62 -6.22
CA GLN A 4 7.04 -3.59 -5.26
C GLN A 4 8.12 -4.09 -4.31
N THR A 5 8.97 -3.20 -3.84
CA THR A 5 9.85 -3.52 -2.73
C THR A 5 9.09 -3.37 -1.43
N ILE A 6 9.14 -4.40 -0.60
CA ILE A 6 8.45 -4.43 0.69
C ILE A 6 9.51 -4.36 1.79
N ARG A 7 9.38 -3.35 2.64
CA ARG A 7 10.29 -3.14 3.77
C ARG A 7 9.52 -3.32 5.06
N THR A 8 9.86 -4.35 5.82
CA THR A 8 9.20 -4.64 7.10
C THR A 8 9.72 -3.68 8.17
N LYS A 9 8.81 -3.07 8.89
CA LYS A 9 9.10 -2.12 9.97
C LYS A 9 8.38 -2.55 11.24
N GLN A 10 8.78 -1.99 12.37
CA GLN A 10 8.11 -2.28 13.64
C GLN A 10 6.64 -1.85 13.64
N TRP A 11 6.31 -0.82 12.86
CA TRP A 11 4.95 -0.29 12.78
C TRP A 11 4.13 -0.88 11.63
N GLY A 12 4.72 -1.71 10.79
CA GLY A 12 4.05 -2.29 9.64
C GLY A 12 4.96 -2.47 8.44
N TRP A 13 4.53 -1.98 7.27
CA TRP A 13 5.29 -2.12 6.04
C TRP A 13 5.38 -0.83 5.26
N ASN A 14 6.54 -0.60 4.65
CA ASN A 14 6.72 0.40 3.61
C ASN A 14 6.83 -0.32 2.27
N VAL A 15 6.00 0.04 1.30
CA VAL A 15 5.90 -0.64 0.02
C VAL A 15 6.09 0.36 -1.12
N GLY A 16 6.89 0.00 -2.09
CA GLY A 16 7.00 0.77 -3.32
C GLY A 16 8.40 1.20 -3.69
N GLY A 17 8.48 2.05 -4.70
CA GLY A 17 9.74 2.64 -5.14
C GLY A 17 10.49 1.86 -6.20
N THR A 18 9.99 0.71 -6.66
CA THR A 18 10.72 -0.15 -7.62
C THR A 18 9.91 -0.63 -8.80
N GLY A 19 8.62 -0.91 -8.63
CA GLY A 19 7.81 -1.48 -9.71
C GLY A 19 6.35 -1.10 -9.56
N THR A 20 5.53 -1.63 -10.46
CA THR A 20 4.10 -1.31 -10.50
C THR A 20 3.19 -2.54 -10.38
N ASP A 21 3.75 -3.74 -10.46
CA ASP A 21 2.95 -4.96 -10.41
C ASP A 21 2.29 -5.13 -9.04
N ALA A 22 1.11 -5.72 -9.03
CA ALA A 22 0.43 -6.08 -7.78
C ALA A 22 1.33 -6.96 -6.93
N THR A 23 1.54 -6.58 -5.69
CA THR A 23 2.48 -7.25 -4.80
C THR A 23 1.82 -7.60 -3.48
N ALA A 24 1.85 -8.88 -3.12
CA ALA A 24 1.35 -9.33 -1.84
C ALA A 24 2.32 -8.92 -0.73
N VAL A 25 1.84 -8.13 0.21
CA VAL A 25 2.62 -7.71 1.38
C VAL A 25 2.58 -8.79 2.44
N THR A 26 1.43 -9.36 2.65
CA THR A 26 1.24 -10.49 3.55
C THR A 26 0.03 -11.31 3.11
N THR A 27 0.03 -12.58 3.43
CA THR A 27 -1.12 -13.47 3.20
C THR A 27 -1.86 -13.79 4.48
N GLY A 28 -1.30 -13.43 5.62
CA GLY A 28 -1.89 -13.69 6.92
C GLY A 28 -2.90 -12.65 7.35
N GLN A 29 -3.55 -12.90 8.46
CA GLN A 29 -4.53 -12.00 9.03
C GLN A 29 -3.82 -10.91 9.84
N THR A 30 -4.18 -9.65 9.60
CA THR A 30 -3.50 -8.49 10.17
C THR A 30 -4.50 -7.39 10.47
N TYR A 31 -4.40 -6.78 11.64
CA TYR A 31 -5.18 -5.58 11.95
C TYR A 31 -4.47 -4.36 11.39
N VAL A 32 -5.08 -3.72 10.40
CA VAL A 32 -4.54 -2.53 9.74
C VAL A 32 -5.18 -1.31 10.37
N GLN A 33 -4.35 -0.46 10.94
CA GLN A 33 -4.82 0.78 11.57
C GLN A 33 -5.07 1.85 10.52
N ARG A 34 -4.09 2.11 9.66
CA ARG A 34 -4.18 3.13 8.62
C ARG A 34 -3.20 2.83 7.50
N ILE A 35 -3.47 3.46 6.36
CA ILE A 35 -2.61 3.40 5.18
C ILE A 35 -2.38 4.83 4.72
N ASN A 36 -1.14 5.18 4.36
CA ASN A 36 -0.91 6.42 3.65
C ASN A 36 -0.07 6.19 2.40
N VAL A 37 -0.31 7.02 1.40
CA VAL A 37 0.28 6.87 0.08
C VAL A 37 0.73 8.22 -0.44
N CYS A 38 1.85 8.24 -1.15
CA CYS A 38 2.32 9.43 -1.85
C CYS A 38 3.11 9.03 -3.08
N SER A 39 3.34 10.00 -3.96
CA SER A 39 4.23 9.84 -5.11
C SER A 39 5.36 10.84 -5.01
N GLU A 40 6.55 10.46 -5.48
CA GLU A 40 7.71 11.32 -5.43
C GLU A 40 7.91 12.14 -6.70
N ALA A 41 7.23 11.80 -7.80
CA ALA A 41 7.46 12.46 -9.08
C ALA A 41 6.19 12.89 -9.79
N SER A 42 5.19 12.04 -9.88
CA SER A 42 3.94 12.35 -10.60
C SER A 42 2.77 11.73 -9.86
N ALA A 43 1.61 12.34 -9.99
CA ALA A 43 0.39 11.82 -9.38
C ALA A 43 0.14 10.38 -9.80
N ASP A 44 -0.37 9.59 -8.89
CA ASP A 44 -0.56 8.16 -9.08
C ASP A 44 -1.89 7.72 -8.49
N THR A 45 -2.27 6.49 -8.80
CA THR A 45 -3.44 5.84 -8.22
C THR A 45 -2.99 4.60 -7.46
N PHE A 46 -3.46 4.49 -6.23
CA PHE A 46 -3.15 3.36 -5.37
C PHE A 46 -4.37 2.50 -5.14
N THR A 47 -4.15 1.20 -5.09
CA THR A 47 -5.18 0.25 -4.72
C THR A 47 -4.60 -0.73 -3.71
N VAL A 48 -5.32 -0.93 -2.61
CA VAL A 48 -4.97 -1.92 -1.60
C VAL A 48 -6.14 -2.89 -1.49
N ALA A 49 -5.85 -4.18 -1.62
CA ALA A 49 -6.87 -5.23 -1.59
C ALA A 49 -6.48 -6.32 -0.61
N ASP A 50 -7.47 -7.10 -0.16
CA ASP A 50 -7.21 -8.29 0.64
C ASP A 50 -6.88 -9.50 -0.26
N ALA A 51 -6.65 -10.67 0.36
CA ALA A 51 -6.25 -11.87 -0.38
C ALA A 51 -7.33 -12.38 -1.34
N SER A 52 -8.59 -12.02 -1.14
CA SER A 52 -9.68 -12.42 -2.03
C SER A 52 -9.94 -11.40 -3.13
N GLY A 53 -9.16 -10.34 -3.20
CA GLY A 53 -9.30 -9.32 -4.25
C GLY A 53 -10.27 -8.21 -3.90
N VAL A 54 -10.81 -8.18 -2.69
CA VAL A 54 -11.69 -7.10 -2.26
C VAL A 54 -10.87 -5.85 -2.01
N ILE A 55 -11.19 -4.77 -2.72
CA ILE A 55 -10.49 -3.50 -2.59
C ILE A 55 -10.94 -2.82 -1.29
N VAL A 56 -9.99 -2.54 -0.41
CA VAL A 56 -10.26 -1.89 0.87
C VAL A 56 -9.83 -0.43 0.88
N PHE A 57 -8.96 -0.04 -0.06
CA PHE A 57 -8.54 1.34 -0.24
C PHE A 57 -8.24 1.59 -1.71
N ARG A 58 -8.78 2.67 -2.24
CA ARG A 58 -8.42 3.17 -3.56
C ARG A 58 -8.37 4.68 -3.49
N GLY A 59 -7.27 5.25 -3.94
CA GLY A 59 -7.14 6.70 -3.86
C GLY A 59 -5.96 7.21 -4.65
N ALA A 60 -5.87 8.53 -4.73
CA ALA A 60 -4.78 9.20 -5.38
C ALA A 60 -3.57 9.26 -4.46
N ALA A 61 -2.38 9.12 -5.05
CA ALA A 61 -1.11 9.35 -4.38
C ALA A 61 -0.58 10.70 -4.84
N PRO A 62 -0.82 11.78 -4.08
CA PRO A 62 -0.38 13.11 -4.48
C PRO A 62 1.14 13.24 -4.36
N VAL A 63 1.69 14.15 -5.16
CA VAL A 63 3.12 14.39 -5.17
C VAL A 63 3.54 15.15 -3.92
N GLY A 64 4.51 14.61 -3.20
CA GLY A 64 5.14 15.27 -2.06
C GLY A 64 4.35 15.29 -0.78
N LEU A 65 3.12 14.79 -0.77
CA LEU A 65 2.27 14.74 0.41
C LEU A 65 1.65 13.37 0.56
N PHE A 66 1.45 12.93 1.80
CA PHE A 66 0.75 11.68 2.05
C PHE A 66 -0.76 11.88 2.06
N ASN A 67 -1.46 11.02 1.34
CA ASN A 67 -2.90 10.85 1.44
C ASN A 67 -3.15 9.68 2.38
N GLU A 68 -3.86 9.91 3.47
CA GLU A 68 -4.04 8.91 4.52
C GLU A 68 -5.48 8.43 4.57
N ALA A 69 -5.64 7.12 4.75
CA ALA A 69 -6.94 6.50 5.00
C ALA A 69 -6.86 5.71 6.30
N LYS A 70 -7.82 5.93 7.17
CA LYS A 70 -7.94 5.22 8.43
C LYS A 70 -8.85 4.02 8.21
N LEU A 71 -8.34 2.82 8.44
CA LEU A 71 -9.10 1.59 8.21
C LEU A 71 -9.61 0.97 9.50
N ASP A 72 -8.75 0.82 10.49
CA ASP A 72 -9.09 0.22 11.79
C ASP A 72 -9.86 -1.09 11.63
N THR A 73 -9.34 -1.97 10.78
CA THR A 73 -10.01 -3.23 10.47
C THR A 73 -9.01 -4.37 10.29
N LYS A 74 -9.48 -5.57 10.46
CA LYS A 74 -8.68 -6.77 10.26
C LYS A 74 -8.83 -7.24 8.81
N LEU A 75 -7.69 -7.45 8.13
CA LEU A 75 -7.65 -7.94 6.77
C LEU A 75 -6.98 -9.29 6.72
N LYS A 76 -7.47 -10.16 5.84
CA LYS A 76 -6.80 -11.42 5.52
C LYS A 76 -6.04 -11.24 4.23
N GLY A 77 -4.73 -10.99 4.37
CA GLY A 77 -3.88 -10.68 3.25
C GLY A 77 -3.94 -9.21 2.85
N ILE A 78 -2.85 -8.71 2.29
CA ILE A 78 -2.75 -7.33 1.81
C ILE A 78 -1.98 -7.38 0.51
N THR A 79 -2.58 -6.84 -0.55
CA THR A 79 -1.95 -6.70 -1.86
C THR A 79 -2.01 -5.25 -2.28
N VAL A 80 -0.87 -4.69 -2.67
CA VAL A 80 -0.74 -3.28 -3.07
C VAL A 80 -0.49 -3.21 -4.56
N THR A 81 -1.21 -2.33 -5.24
CA THR A 81 -1.02 -2.04 -6.66
C THR A 81 -0.89 -0.53 -6.83
N MET A 82 0.07 -0.10 -7.62
CA MET A 82 0.28 1.31 -7.91
C MET A 82 0.60 1.51 -9.38
N SER A 83 0.29 2.67 -9.93
CA SER A 83 0.48 2.95 -11.35
C SER A 83 1.84 3.58 -11.68
N SER A 84 2.65 3.89 -10.67
CA SER A 84 3.96 4.48 -10.87
C SER A 84 4.98 3.85 -9.92
N SER A 85 6.19 3.57 -10.45
CA SER A 85 7.27 2.99 -9.67
C SER A 85 7.87 3.94 -8.64
N VAL A 86 7.50 5.23 -8.67
CA VAL A 86 8.00 6.22 -7.69
C VAL A 86 7.05 6.42 -6.53
N SER A 87 5.94 5.71 -6.51
CA SER A 87 4.96 5.83 -5.44
C SER A 87 5.35 5.00 -4.23
N ARG A 88 4.89 5.43 -3.08
CA ARG A 88 5.17 4.80 -1.78
C ARG A 88 3.90 4.66 -0.98
N CYS A 89 3.81 3.54 -0.27
CA CYS A 89 2.69 3.25 0.61
C CYS A 89 3.22 2.81 1.97
N ASN A 90 2.69 3.40 3.03
CA ASN A 90 2.96 2.94 4.39
C ASN A 90 1.70 2.30 4.95
N ILE A 91 1.84 1.09 5.48
CA ILE A 91 0.75 0.33 6.08
C ILE A 91 1.07 0.21 7.56
N PHE A 92 0.23 0.83 8.39
CA PHE A 92 0.42 0.82 9.85
C PHE A 92 -0.48 -0.22 10.47
N VAL A 93 0.12 -1.06 11.31
CA VAL A 93 -0.57 -2.17 11.98
C VAL A 93 -0.44 -2.01 13.48
N ILE A 94 -1.27 -2.76 14.20
CA ILE A 94 -1.21 -2.82 15.66
C ILE A 94 -0.50 -4.09 16.10
#